data_44e69cc07f7e42d5170beac9d109b87a
#
_entry.id   44e69cc07f7e42d5170beac9d109b87a
#
_cell.length_a   1.000
_cell.length_b   1.000
_cell.length_c   1.000
_cell.angle_alpha   90.00
_cell.angle_beta   90.00
_cell.angle_gamma   90.00
#
_symmetry.space_group_name_H-M   'P 1'
#
loop_
_entity.id
_entity.type
_entity.pdbx_description
1 polymer ?
#
loop_
_entity_poly.entity_id
_entity_poly.type
_entity_poly.pdbx_seq_one_letter_code
_entity_poly.pdbx_strand_id
1 'polypeptide(L)'
;DEILKRLDELLDKFKIPDYKDKKIKELSKGNQQKIQFIMAIFNNPRLLILDEPFSGLDPFNVELFKDEIKELAKEGSMIIFSSHRMEHVELFCKKLVVLKNGKSVLEGDLKDIKKKYRKKNIIISGDVDIKAIEKIDGVIAVSKNNLDYEVKIASEDVADKVFKVVSKGDNITKFVVEEPSLNEIFIEKVGETYEK
;
A
#
# COMPACT_ATOMS: atom_id res chain seq x y z
N ASP A 1 -3.97 -1.67 -39.82
CA ASP A 1 -4.93 -2.41 -39.03
C ASP A 1 -4.86 -1.93 -37.59
N GLU A 2 -5.82 -1.12 -37.19
CA GLU A 2 -5.78 -0.33 -35.93
C GLU A 2 -5.75 -1.22 -34.68
N ILE A 3 -6.45 -2.36 -34.75
CA ILE A 3 -6.49 -3.37 -33.67
C ILE A 3 -5.11 -3.98 -33.41
N LEU A 4 -4.42 -4.38 -34.47
CA LEU A 4 -3.08 -4.98 -34.35
C LEU A 4 -2.06 -3.96 -33.83
N LYS A 5 -2.16 -2.71 -34.33
CA LYS A 5 -1.30 -1.63 -33.84
C LYS A 5 -1.49 -1.40 -32.33
N ARG A 6 -2.74 -1.32 -31.87
CA ARG A 6 -3.06 -1.19 -30.43
C ARG A 6 -2.53 -2.35 -29.60
N LEU A 7 -2.65 -3.58 -30.12
CA LEU A 7 -2.11 -4.75 -29.43
C LEU A 7 -0.59 -4.65 -29.29
N ASP A 8 0.11 -4.29 -30.37
CA ASP A 8 1.56 -4.16 -30.37
C ASP A 8 2.01 -3.07 -29.38
N GLU A 9 1.35 -1.92 -29.37
CA GLU A 9 1.62 -0.82 -28.41
C GLU A 9 1.47 -1.29 -26.94
N LEU A 10 0.43 -2.06 -26.63
CA LEU A 10 0.21 -2.56 -25.26
C LEU A 10 1.24 -3.65 -24.90
N LEU A 11 1.56 -4.57 -25.81
CA LEU A 11 2.58 -5.59 -25.59
C LEU A 11 3.95 -4.96 -25.32
N ASP A 12 4.32 -3.94 -26.10
CA ASP A 12 5.57 -3.18 -25.90
C ASP A 12 5.57 -2.45 -24.54
N LYS A 13 4.47 -1.79 -24.19
CA LYS A 13 4.31 -1.09 -22.93
C LYS A 13 4.50 -2.01 -21.73
N PHE A 14 3.96 -3.21 -21.80
CA PHE A 14 4.10 -4.25 -20.76
C PHE A 14 5.38 -5.08 -20.87
N LYS A 15 6.29 -4.74 -21.81
CA LYS A 15 7.60 -5.40 -22.00
C LYS A 15 7.47 -6.89 -22.33
N ILE A 16 6.50 -7.23 -23.19
CA ILE A 16 6.24 -8.60 -23.65
C ILE A 16 5.93 -8.67 -25.16
N PRO A 17 6.66 -7.94 -26.06
CA PRO A 17 6.35 -7.91 -27.49
C PRO A 17 6.42 -9.29 -28.15
N ASP A 18 7.32 -10.17 -27.70
CA ASP A 18 7.54 -11.50 -28.26
C ASP A 18 6.41 -12.50 -27.94
N TYR A 19 5.36 -12.06 -27.22
CA TYR A 19 4.31 -12.97 -26.76
C TYR A 19 3.05 -12.93 -27.60
N LYS A 20 3.04 -12.14 -28.68
CA LYS A 20 1.92 -11.98 -29.58
C LYS A 20 1.38 -13.31 -30.13
N ASP A 21 2.28 -14.23 -30.51
CA ASP A 21 1.95 -15.51 -31.10
C ASP A 21 2.05 -16.70 -30.13
N LYS A 22 2.34 -16.45 -28.86
CA LYS A 22 2.46 -17.51 -27.86
C LYS A 22 1.11 -17.90 -27.28
N LYS A 23 0.97 -19.18 -26.94
CA LYS A 23 -0.21 -19.65 -26.21
C LYS A 23 -0.12 -19.24 -24.74
N ILE A 24 -1.21 -18.76 -24.17
CA ILE A 24 -1.26 -18.28 -22.78
C ILE A 24 -0.74 -19.33 -21.78
N LYS A 25 -1.01 -20.63 -22.03
CA LYS A 25 -0.54 -21.73 -21.18
C LYS A 25 0.98 -21.91 -21.11
N GLU A 26 1.71 -21.32 -22.06
CA GLU A 26 3.18 -21.37 -22.14
C GLU A 26 3.85 -20.24 -21.37
N LEU A 27 3.04 -19.27 -20.88
CA LEU A 27 3.52 -18.10 -20.19
C LEU A 27 3.68 -18.35 -18.68
N SER A 28 4.65 -17.67 -18.07
CA SER A 28 4.75 -17.59 -16.62
C SER A 28 3.48 -16.94 -16.03
N LYS A 29 3.19 -17.21 -14.76
CA LYS A 29 2.03 -16.62 -14.06
C LYS A 29 1.99 -15.09 -14.15
N GLY A 30 3.12 -14.41 -13.99
CA GLY A 30 3.20 -12.96 -14.13
C GLY A 30 2.90 -12.46 -15.54
N ASN A 31 3.37 -13.19 -16.58
CA ASN A 31 3.06 -12.83 -17.97
C ASN A 31 1.60 -13.16 -18.35
N GLN A 32 1.02 -14.22 -17.80
CA GLN A 32 -0.43 -14.46 -17.92
C GLN A 32 -1.23 -13.31 -17.33
N GLN A 33 -0.83 -12.80 -16.15
CA GLN A 33 -1.45 -11.65 -15.51
C GLN A 33 -1.35 -10.39 -16.38
N LYS A 34 -0.18 -10.13 -17.01
CA LYS A 34 -0.03 -9.03 -17.97
C LYS A 34 -1.00 -9.14 -19.13
N ILE A 35 -1.09 -10.32 -19.76
CA ILE A 35 -2.02 -10.53 -20.88
C ILE A 35 -3.47 -10.33 -20.45
N GLN A 36 -3.87 -10.86 -19.28
CA GLN A 36 -5.22 -10.65 -18.75
C GLN A 36 -5.53 -9.17 -18.55
N PHE A 37 -4.57 -8.42 -18.00
CA PHE A 37 -4.73 -7.00 -17.80
C PHE A 37 -4.81 -6.24 -19.13
N ILE A 38 -3.92 -6.53 -20.11
CA ILE A 38 -3.97 -5.97 -21.46
C ILE A 38 -5.34 -6.19 -22.08
N MET A 39 -5.87 -7.41 -22.01
CA MET A 39 -7.20 -7.73 -22.54
C MET A 39 -8.32 -6.93 -21.87
N ALA A 40 -8.21 -6.72 -20.54
CA ALA A 40 -9.21 -5.95 -19.80
C ALA A 40 -9.22 -4.46 -20.17
N ILE A 41 -8.05 -3.88 -20.51
CA ILE A 41 -7.91 -2.46 -20.84
C ILE A 41 -7.96 -2.17 -22.35
N PHE A 42 -7.94 -3.19 -23.20
CA PHE A 42 -7.79 -3.09 -24.65
C PHE A 42 -8.77 -2.10 -25.30
N ASN A 43 -10.01 -2.09 -24.85
CA ASN A 43 -11.10 -1.24 -25.38
C ASN A 43 -11.33 0.04 -24.58
N ASN A 44 -10.34 0.52 -23.81
CA ASN A 44 -10.45 1.72 -22.98
C ASN A 44 -11.77 1.74 -22.15
N PRO A 45 -11.97 0.78 -21.23
CA PRO A 45 -13.22 0.64 -20.52
C PRO A 45 -13.50 1.85 -19.63
N ARG A 46 -14.76 2.28 -19.57
CA ARG A 46 -15.21 3.32 -18.62
C ARG A 46 -15.22 2.82 -17.17
N LEU A 47 -15.39 1.52 -16.98
CA LEU A 47 -15.33 0.83 -15.69
C LEU A 47 -14.43 -0.40 -15.81
N LEU A 48 -13.41 -0.48 -14.97
CA LEU A 48 -12.47 -1.59 -14.89
C LEU A 48 -12.58 -2.24 -13.51
N ILE A 49 -12.90 -3.51 -13.46
CA ILE A 49 -12.98 -4.31 -12.22
C ILE A 49 -11.91 -5.38 -12.28
N LEU A 50 -11.02 -5.38 -11.30
CA LEU A 50 -9.85 -6.26 -11.24
C LEU A 50 -9.84 -7.03 -9.91
N ASP A 51 -9.71 -8.34 -10.00
CA ASP A 51 -9.56 -9.20 -8.82
C ASP A 51 -8.09 -9.59 -8.66
N GLU A 52 -7.47 -9.17 -7.53
CA GLU A 52 -6.06 -9.41 -7.21
C GLU A 52 -5.08 -9.13 -8.36
N PRO A 53 -5.13 -7.96 -9.03
CA PRO A 53 -4.42 -7.71 -10.28
C PRO A 53 -2.88 -7.75 -10.15
N PHE A 54 -2.35 -7.59 -8.94
CA PHE A 54 -0.91 -7.57 -8.67
C PHE A 54 -0.36 -8.91 -8.18
N SER A 55 -1.21 -9.94 -8.09
CA SER A 55 -0.80 -11.25 -7.61
C SER A 55 0.20 -11.90 -8.56
N GLY A 56 1.35 -12.34 -8.02
CA GLY A 56 2.40 -13.01 -8.79
C GLY A 56 3.25 -12.10 -9.68
N LEU A 57 3.11 -10.79 -9.55
CA LEU A 57 3.99 -9.80 -10.18
C LEU A 57 5.18 -9.48 -9.27
N ASP A 58 6.34 -9.29 -9.87
CA ASP A 58 7.50 -8.69 -9.21
C ASP A 58 7.33 -7.16 -9.09
N PRO A 59 8.14 -6.47 -8.28
CA PRO A 59 8.03 -5.03 -8.05
C PRO A 59 8.08 -4.19 -9.33
N PHE A 60 8.91 -4.57 -10.30
CA PHE A 60 8.99 -3.84 -11.58
C PHE A 60 7.67 -3.90 -12.35
N ASN A 61 7.07 -5.08 -12.41
CA ASN A 61 5.79 -5.28 -13.09
C ASN A 61 4.62 -4.63 -12.35
N VAL A 62 4.68 -4.55 -11.02
CA VAL A 62 3.70 -3.77 -10.23
C VAL A 62 3.75 -2.29 -10.61
N GLU A 63 4.93 -1.70 -10.81
CA GLU A 63 5.04 -0.29 -11.26
C GLU A 63 4.48 -0.08 -12.67
N LEU A 64 4.68 -1.02 -13.61
CA LEU A 64 4.06 -0.93 -14.95
C LEU A 64 2.52 -0.90 -14.87
N PHE A 65 1.94 -1.76 -14.04
CA PHE A 65 0.48 -1.76 -13.82
C PHE A 65 -0.01 -0.48 -13.17
N LYS A 66 0.74 0.04 -12.20
CA LYS A 66 0.43 1.29 -11.50
C LYS A 66 0.40 2.47 -12.46
N ASP A 67 1.36 2.56 -13.35
CA ASP A 67 1.43 3.66 -14.30
C ASP A 67 0.26 3.60 -15.28
N GLU A 68 -0.08 2.42 -15.78
CA GLU A 68 -1.24 2.22 -16.64
C GLU A 68 -2.56 2.54 -15.93
N ILE A 69 -2.75 2.06 -14.71
CA ILE A 69 -3.94 2.36 -13.88
C ILE A 69 -4.09 3.88 -13.68
N LYS A 70 -2.98 4.60 -13.44
CA LYS A 70 -3.01 6.06 -13.32
C LYS A 70 -3.39 6.76 -14.61
N GLU A 71 -2.89 6.28 -15.76
CA GLU A 71 -3.24 6.83 -17.06
C GLU A 71 -4.72 6.63 -17.37
N LEU A 72 -5.23 5.41 -17.22
CA LEU A 72 -6.66 5.10 -17.39
C LEU A 72 -7.55 5.96 -16.49
N ALA A 73 -7.14 6.16 -15.24
CA ALA A 73 -7.88 7.02 -14.31
C ALA A 73 -7.87 8.50 -14.73
N LYS A 74 -6.76 9.01 -15.31
CA LYS A 74 -6.67 10.36 -15.87
C LYS A 74 -7.56 10.53 -17.11
N GLU A 75 -7.69 9.47 -17.90
CA GLU A 75 -8.57 9.43 -19.08
C GLU A 75 -10.05 9.27 -18.73
N GLY A 76 -10.36 9.11 -17.44
CA GLY A 76 -11.74 9.08 -16.92
C GLY A 76 -12.29 7.69 -16.65
N SER A 77 -11.48 6.65 -16.72
CA SER A 77 -11.90 5.30 -16.32
C SER A 77 -12.10 5.22 -14.81
N MET A 78 -13.19 4.61 -14.38
CA MET A 78 -13.44 4.22 -13.00
C MET A 78 -12.80 2.86 -12.74
N ILE A 79 -11.97 2.74 -11.71
CA ILE A 79 -11.23 1.51 -11.43
C ILE A 79 -11.57 1.01 -10.04
N ILE A 80 -11.99 -0.25 -9.96
CA ILE A 80 -12.25 -0.99 -8.72
C ILE A 80 -11.32 -2.21 -8.73
N PHE A 81 -10.58 -2.43 -7.67
CA PHE A 81 -9.81 -3.66 -7.53
C PHE A 81 -9.89 -4.24 -6.13
N SER A 82 -9.79 -5.56 -6.04
CA SER A 82 -9.59 -6.26 -4.76
C SER A 82 -8.11 -6.47 -4.50
N SER A 83 -7.71 -6.45 -3.22
CA SER A 83 -6.40 -6.91 -2.79
C SER A 83 -6.43 -7.31 -1.31
N HIS A 84 -5.68 -8.36 -0.95
CA HIS A 84 -5.39 -8.70 0.43
C HIS A 84 -4.09 -8.04 0.93
N ARG A 85 -3.35 -7.35 0.06
CA ARG A 85 -2.11 -6.63 0.38
C ARG A 85 -2.40 -5.16 0.61
N MET A 86 -2.32 -4.74 1.87
CA MET A 86 -2.63 -3.37 2.27
C MET A 86 -1.72 -2.33 1.61
N GLU A 87 -0.46 -2.70 1.32
CA GLU A 87 0.49 -1.83 0.61
C GLU A 87 -0.01 -1.43 -0.79
N HIS A 88 -0.65 -2.38 -1.51
CA HIS A 88 -1.24 -2.08 -2.82
C HIS A 88 -2.44 -1.14 -2.67
N VAL A 89 -3.27 -1.36 -1.65
CA VAL A 89 -4.42 -0.47 -1.38
C VAL A 89 -3.94 0.94 -1.06
N GLU A 90 -2.92 1.11 -0.21
CA GLU A 90 -2.33 2.41 0.11
C GLU A 90 -1.74 3.11 -1.11
N LEU A 91 -1.14 2.35 -2.00
CA LEU A 91 -0.44 2.88 -3.17
C LEU A 91 -1.40 3.35 -4.28
N PHE A 92 -2.53 2.66 -4.46
CA PHE A 92 -3.41 2.83 -5.62
C PHE A 92 -4.76 3.45 -5.30
N CYS A 93 -5.28 3.29 -4.08
CA CYS A 93 -6.64 3.71 -3.75
C CYS A 93 -6.72 5.11 -3.15
N LYS A 94 -7.77 5.85 -3.56
CA LYS A 94 -8.24 7.03 -2.83
C LYS A 94 -9.31 6.64 -1.81
N LYS A 95 -10.20 5.72 -2.19
CA LYS A 95 -11.27 5.21 -1.33
C LYS A 95 -11.15 3.71 -1.21
N LEU A 96 -11.55 3.18 -0.09
CA LEU A 96 -11.53 1.75 0.18
C LEU A 96 -12.76 1.28 0.96
N VAL A 97 -13.02 -0.01 0.83
CA VAL A 97 -13.95 -0.75 1.67
C VAL A 97 -13.23 -2.02 2.12
N VAL A 98 -13.14 -2.25 3.41
CA VAL A 98 -12.60 -3.48 3.98
C VAL A 98 -13.75 -4.39 4.36
N LEU A 99 -13.73 -5.60 3.82
CA LEU A 99 -14.75 -6.61 4.06
C LEU A 99 -14.25 -7.70 5.01
N LYS A 100 -15.07 -8.06 5.99
CA LYS A 100 -14.87 -9.21 6.88
C LYS A 100 -16.18 -9.98 7.03
N ASN A 101 -16.16 -11.28 6.73
CA ASN A 101 -17.35 -12.13 6.82
C ASN A 101 -18.57 -11.54 6.06
N GLY A 102 -18.34 -10.96 4.88
CA GLY A 102 -19.38 -10.35 4.05
C GLY A 102 -19.92 -8.99 4.55
N LYS A 103 -19.32 -8.43 5.62
CA LYS A 103 -19.72 -7.12 6.16
C LYS A 103 -18.60 -6.10 5.98
N SER A 104 -18.96 -4.83 5.69
CA SER A 104 -18.01 -3.72 5.74
C SER A 104 -17.59 -3.45 7.18
N VAL A 105 -16.30 -3.46 7.46
CA VAL A 105 -15.70 -3.15 8.78
C VAL A 105 -14.99 -1.80 8.78
N LEU A 106 -14.58 -1.32 7.61
CA LEU A 106 -13.95 -0.03 7.42
C LEU A 106 -14.24 0.46 6.01
N GLU A 107 -14.66 1.71 5.84
CA GLU A 107 -14.93 2.30 4.54
C GLU A 107 -14.69 3.81 4.53
N GLY A 108 -14.34 4.35 3.37
CA GLY A 108 -14.19 5.78 3.17
C GLY A 108 -12.93 6.18 2.39
N ASP A 109 -12.63 7.46 2.47
CA ASP A 109 -11.39 8.02 1.91
C ASP A 109 -10.20 7.58 2.76
N LEU A 110 -9.13 7.08 2.11
CA LEU A 110 -7.93 6.56 2.78
C LEU A 110 -7.27 7.62 3.67
N LYS A 111 -7.20 8.87 3.20
CA LYS A 111 -6.60 9.96 3.99
C LYS A 111 -7.42 10.28 5.24
N ASP A 112 -8.74 10.27 5.10
CA ASP A 112 -9.62 10.54 6.24
C ASP A 112 -9.59 9.39 7.26
N ILE A 113 -9.51 8.15 6.78
CA ILE A 113 -9.32 6.98 7.63
C ILE A 113 -8.04 7.13 8.45
N LYS A 114 -6.90 7.41 7.80
CA LYS A 114 -5.62 7.59 8.50
C LYS A 114 -5.63 8.76 9.47
N LYS A 115 -6.21 9.91 9.10
CA LYS A 115 -6.33 11.09 9.96
C LYS A 115 -7.19 10.86 11.22
N LYS A 116 -8.23 10.03 11.10
CA LYS A 116 -9.08 9.68 12.26
C LYS A 116 -8.32 8.85 13.30
N TYR A 117 -7.28 8.17 12.89
CA TYR A 117 -6.39 7.46 13.80
C TYR A 117 -5.45 8.43 14.49
N ARG A 118 -5.67 8.66 15.79
CA ARG A 118 -4.85 9.57 16.62
C ARG A 118 -3.45 9.02 16.89
N LYS A 119 -3.31 7.70 16.92
CA LYS A 119 -2.02 7.01 17.12
C LYS A 119 -1.08 7.36 15.97
N LYS A 120 0.19 7.53 16.29
CA LYS A 120 1.27 7.79 15.33
C LYS A 120 2.42 6.84 15.61
N ASN A 121 3.27 6.64 14.61
CA ASN A 121 4.53 5.93 14.73
C ASN A 121 5.68 6.94 14.66
N ILE A 122 6.69 6.76 15.51
CA ILE A 122 7.93 7.53 15.42
C ILE A 122 9.04 6.54 15.06
N ILE A 123 9.74 6.79 13.98
CA ILE A 123 10.90 6.00 13.56
C ILE A 123 12.16 6.74 13.99
N ILE A 124 13.00 6.07 14.76
CA ILE A 124 14.21 6.64 15.35
C ILE A 124 15.41 5.77 14.96
N SER A 125 16.48 6.38 14.45
CA SER A 125 17.78 5.75 14.25
C SER A 125 18.84 6.54 14.98
N GLY A 126 19.63 5.86 15.81
CA GLY A 126 20.70 6.46 16.62
C GLY A 126 20.81 5.82 17.99
N ASP A 127 21.72 6.36 18.79
CA ASP A 127 22.01 5.89 20.15
C ASP A 127 21.10 6.65 21.13
N VAL A 128 19.97 6.04 21.49
CA VAL A 128 18.92 6.68 22.32
C VAL A 128 18.62 5.88 23.57
N ASP A 129 18.23 6.57 24.63
CA ASP A 129 17.75 5.94 25.87
C ASP A 129 16.30 5.42 25.69
N ILE A 130 16.20 4.18 25.22
CA ILE A 130 14.90 3.52 25.01
C ILE A 130 14.10 3.40 26.30
N LYS A 131 14.76 3.14 27.44
CA LYS A 131 14.07 3.01 28.74
C LYS A 131 13.44 4.33 29.20
N ALA A 132 14.06 5.45 28.83
CA ALA A 132 13.48 6.76 29.07
C ALA A 132 12.29 7.03 28.15
N ILE A 133 12.35 6.60 26.88
CA ILE A 133 11.24 6.73 25.93
C ILE A 133 10.03 5.89 26.38
N GLU A 134 10.24 4.64 26.78
CA GLU A 134 9.17 3.74 27.24
C GLU A 134 8.38 4.28 28.44
N LYS A 135 9.02 5.13 29.27
CA LYS A 135 8.40 5.74 30.46
C LYS A 135 7.59 7.00 30.14
N ILE A 136 7.61 7.49 28.93
CA ILE A 136 6.86 8.71 28.56
C ILE A 136 5.36 8.35 28.52
N ASP A 137 4.58 9.10 29.27
CA ASP A 137 3.12 8.98 29.23
C ASP A 137 2.60 9.29 27.80
N GLY A 138 1.83 8.35 27.26
CA GLY A 138 1.35 8.38 25.90
C GLY A 138 2.18 7.54 24.90
N VAL A 139 3.32 6.97 25.30
CA VAL A 139 4.00 5.91 24.54
C VAL A 139 3.27 4.60 24.78
N ILE A 140 2.85 3.94 23.70
CA ILE A 140 2.07 2.70 23.72
C ILE A 140 2.97 1.48 23.65
N ALA A 141 3.95 1.52 22.76
CA ALA A 141 4.89 0.42 22.54
C ALA A 141 6.18 0.94 21.90
N VAL A 142 7.28 0.24 22.18
CA VAL A 142 8.55 0.45 21.51
C VAL A 142 9.02 -0.90 20.97
N SER A 143 9.38 -0.94 19.70
CA SER A 143 9.94 -2.13 19.05
C SER A 143 11.21 -1.77 18.29
N LYS A 144 12.10 -2.75 18.13
CA LYS A 144 13.31 -2.61 17.32
C LYS A 144 13.10 -3.31 15.99
N ASN A 145 13.29 -2.57 14.90
CA ASN A 145 13.18 -3.09 13.55
C ASN A 145 14.51 -2.83 12.81
N ASN A 146 15.34 -3.88 12.68
CA ASN A 146 16.71 -3.78 12.16
C ASN A 146 17.57 -2.77 12.93
N LEU A 147 17.92 -1.63 12.31
CA LEU A 147 18.73 -0.55 12.89
C LEU A 147 17.86 0.57 13.50
N ASP A 148 16.54 0.55 13.26
CA ASP A 148 15.60 1.58 13.70
C ASP A 148 14.82 1.12 14.93
N TYR A 149 14.40 2.07 15.74
CA TYR A 149 13.35 1.89 16.74
C TYR A 149 12.04 2.45 16.20
N GLU A 150 10.97 1.72 16.37
CA GLU A 150 9.61 2.15 16.12
C GLU A 150 8.89 2.37 17.43
N VAL A 151 8.47 3.62 17.66
CA VAL A 151 7.77 4.04 18.89
C VAL A 151 6.32 4.37 18.51
N LYS A 152 5.37 3.59 19.03
CA LYS A 152 3.93 3.86 18.87
C LYS A 152 3.47 4.82 19.95
N ILE A 153 2.83 5.91 19.56
CA ILE A 153 2.33 6.95 20.45
C ILE A 153 0.82 7.12 20.32
N ALA A 154 0.17 7.52 21.40
CA ALA A 154 -1.28 7.67 21.48
C ALA A 154 -1.79 8.88 20.69
N SER A 155 -0.97 9.92 20.55
CA SER A 155 -1.31 11.17 19.88
C SER A 155 -0.06 11.94 19.49
N GLU A 156 -0.20 12.89 18.58
CA GLU A 156 0.90 13.64 17.98
C GLU A 156 1.66 14.52 19.02
N ASP A 157 0.97 15.00 20.05
CA ASP A 157 1.59 15.82 21.14
C ASP A 157 2.64 15.04 21.95
N VAL A 158 2.58 13.71 21.96
CA VAL A 158 3.59 12.86 22.60
C VAL A 158 4.92 12.89 21.84
N ALA A 159 4.89 13.18 20.54
CA ALA A 159 6.09 13.22 19.71
C ALA A 159 7.12 14.24 20.21
N ASP A 160 6.69 15.40 20.68
CA ASP A 160 7.58 16.43 21.25
C ASP A 160 8.29 15.94 22.53
N LYS A 161 7.60 15.14 23.34
CA LYS A 161 8.19 14.55 24.56
C LYS A 161 9.25 13.51 24.19
N VAL A 162 8.95 12.68 23.20
CA VAL A 162 9.89 11.68 22.67
C VAL A 162 11.10 12.38 22.05
N PHE A 163 10.89 13.43 21.24
CA PHE A 163 11.96 14.20 20.61
C PHE A 163 12.92 14.80 21.63
N LYS A 164 12.43 15.32 22.77
CA LYS A 164 13.26 15.86 23.85
C LYS A 164 14.19 14.82 24.48
N VAL A 165 13.81 13.55 24.49
CA VAL A 165 14.68 12.45 24.95
C VAL A 165 15.67 12.08 23.87
N VAL A 166 15.18 11.89 22.63
CA VAL A 166 15.99 11.52 21.47
C VAL A 166 17.08 12.56 21.20
N SER A 167 16.78 13.85 21.31
CA SER A 167 17.74 14.95 21.08
C SER A 167 18.91 15.00 22.05
N LYS A 168 18.89 14.21 23.12
CA LYS A 168 20.00 14.06 24.08
C LYS A 168 20.88 12.83 23.76
N GLY A 169 20.47 12.03 22.81
CA GLY A 169 21.22 10.86 22.35
C GLY A 169 22.32 11.25 21.35
N ASP A 170 23.13 10.26 21.00
CA ASP A 170 24.24 10.41 20.05
C ASP A 170 23.91 9.75 18.71
N ASN A 171 24.60 10.19 17.65
CA ASN A 171 24.47 9.60 16.30
C ASN A 171 23.05 9.52 15.77
N ILE A 172 22.20 10.51 16.09
CA ILE A 172 20.82 10.52 15.62
C ILE A 172 20.80 10.82 14.11
N THR A 173 20.42 9.84 13.33
CA THR A 173 20.31 9.94 11.85
C THR A 173 18.89 10.01 11.36
N LYS A 174 17.90 9.63 12.20
CA LYS A 174 16.50 9.61 11.80
C LYS A 174 15.58 9.87 12.99
N PHE A 175 14.64 10.80 12.78
CA PHE A 175 13.46 11.00 13.63
C PHE A 175 12.31 11.41 12.74
N VAL A 176 11.38 10.51 12.50
CA VAL A 176 10.23 10.74 11.60
C VAL A 176 8.95 10.37 12.33
N VAL A 177 7.97 11.26 12.30
CA VAL A 177 6.62 11.00 12.81
C VAL A 177 5.74 10.62 11.62
N GLU A 178 5.19 9.43 11.64
CA GLU A 178 4.40 8.85 10.55
C GLU A 178 2.98 8.55 11.00
N GLU A 179 2.07 8.59 10.05
CA GLU A 179 0.74 8.02 10.23
C GLU A 179 0.84 6.49 10.24
N PRO A 180 -0.06 5.79 10.98
CA PRO A 180 -0.07 4.33 10.95
C PRO A 180 -0.34 3.82 9.53
N SER A 181 0.24 2.68 9.20
CA SER A 181 -0.05 1.99 7.96
C SER A 181 -1.50 1.50 7.93
N LEU A 182 -2.05 1.33 6.73
CA LEU A 182 -3.39 0.73 6.59
C LEU A 182 -3.43 -0.67 7.18
N ASN A 183 -2.32 -1.41 7.12
CA ASN A 183 -2.21 -2.74 7.71
C ASN A 183 -2.37 -2.70 9.24
N GLU A 184 -1.76 -1.73 9.92
CA GLU A 184 -1.91 -1.56 11.37
C GLU A 184 -3.35 -1.20 11.74
N ILE A 185 -3.97 -0.28 10.98
CA ILE A 185 -5.37 0.10 11.16
C ILE A 185 -6.29 -1.13 10.95
N PHE A 186 -6.00 -1.93 9.92
CA PHE A 186 -6.74 -3.16 9.62
C PHE A 186 -6.64 -4.17 10.76
N ILE A 187 -5.43 -4.47 11.24
CA ILE A 187 -5.19 -5.43 12.33
C ILE A 187 -5.95 -5.00 13.59
N GLU A 188 -5.89 -3.71 13.94
CA GLU A 188 -6.60 -3.20 15.11
C GLU A 188 -8.12 -3.34 14.97
N LYS A 189 -8.67 -2.92 13.82
CA LYS A 189 -10.13 -3.01 13.57
C LYS A 189 -10.63 -4.44 13.46
N VAL A 190 -9.86 -5.30 12.84
CA VAL A 190 -10.19 -6.72 12.72
C VAL A 190 -10.01 -7.43 14.08
N GLY A 191 -8.96 -7.07 14.86
CA GLY A 191 -8.73 -7.58 16.21
C GLY A 191 -9.87 -7.23 17.17
N GLU A 192 -10.30 -5.97 17.21
CA GLU A 192 -11.46 -5.51 18.01
C GLU A 192 -12.74 -6.33 17.74
N THR A 193 -12.83 -6.97 16.57
CA THR A 193 -14.00 -7.77 16.16
C THR A 193 -13.88 -9.25 16.57
N TYR A 194 -12.69 -9.71 16.98
CA TYR A 194 -12.48 -11.08 17.51
C TYR A 194 -12.71 -11.16 19.01
N GLU A 195 -12.63 -10.05 19.73
CA GLU A 195 -12.80 -9.98 21.19
C GLU A 195 -14.27 -9.74 21.62
N LYS A 196 -15.21 -9.66 20.66
CA LYS A 196 -16.66 -9.58 20.88
C LYS A 196 -17.37 -10.82 20.37
#